data_329c810db1bbd1a8e5c2bcccd2388a78
#
_entry.id   329c810db1bbd1a8e5c2bcccd2388a78
#
_cell.length_a   1.000
_cell.length_b   1.000
_cell.length_c   1.000
_cell.angle_alpha   90.00
_cell.angle_beta   90.00
_cell.angle_gamma   90.00
#
_symmetry.space_group_name_H-M   'P 1'
#
loop_
_entity.id
_entity.type
_entity.pdbx_description
1 polymer ?
#
loop_
_entity_poly.entity_id
_entity_poly.type
_entity_poly.pdbx_seq_one_letter_code
_entity_poly.pdbx_strand_id
1 'polypeptide(L)'
;MTNRTTSAAWVKGVCGLFQDVGLDVQELLGDAGIDSPDLNDPHMRYPTEKVSQLWDLAVQRSCNAMIGIAQPRASSLANFDVVGYAMMSCPDLLASLECLIRYLRVVSEAATVVLQKEGDGYVIELTLFGGNYVVPRQRCEFDLLTLLSFLHWISGRQFSPLLVEFSYPEPVDAQLYCDAFHSPVRFNCAANRLVLSSADLSVPLPTHSPVLEKFHAQFVGQCLSRLDDKKISRMTGELIAHKLLGWEPRREEIAHQLCLGDRTLRRRLEQEGTSFQKILDDTRRELAQQYFAQQRYSVGEIAYMLGFAEQGTLFRACRRWFNASPKQYQARYQTISAHQLAG
;
A
#
# COMPACT_ATOMS: atom_id res chain seq x y z
N MET A 1 5.09 -10.47 11.99
CA MET A 1 4.98 -10.61 10.54
C MET A 1 3.76 -9.84 10.11
N THR A 2 3.91 -8.84 9.26
CA THR A 2 2.79 -8.01 8.79
C THR A 2 1.87 -8.85 7.92
N ASN A 3 0.62 -9.03 8.34
CA ASN A 3 -0.40 -9.77 7.58
C ASN A 3 -0.86 -8.88 6.40
N ARG A 4 -0.02 -8.79 5.35
CA ARG A 4 -0.32 -8.01 4.15
C ARG A 4 -1.34 -8.74 3.30
N THR A 5 -2.27 -8.00 2.73
CA THR A 5 -3.41 -8.55 2.00
C THR A 5 -3.52 -7.95 0.60
N THR A 6 -4.18 -8.69 -0.29
CA THR A 6 -4.52 -8.29 -1.66
C THR A 6 -6.04 -8.33 -1.82
N SER A 7 -6.62 -7.38 -2.57
CA SER A 7 -8.06 -7.28 -2.80
C SER A 7 -8.62 -8.47 -3.57
N ALA A 8 -9.88 -8.79 -3.35
CA ALA A 8 -10.59 -9.81 -4.12
C ALA A 8 -10.63 -9.49 -5.61
N ALA A 9 -10.76 -8.22 -5.98
CA ALA A 9 -10.76 -7.78 -7.37
C ALA A 9 -9.45 -8.16 -8.09
N TRP A 10 -8.28 -7.94 -7.46
CA TRP A 10 -7.00 -8.34 -8.02
C TRP A 10 -6.89 -9.86 -8.17
N VAL A 11 -7.26 -10.62 -7.12
CA VAL A 11 -7.24 -12.08 -7.15
C VAL A 11 -8.18 -12.63 -8.24
N LYS A 12 -9.34 -12.00 -8.43
CA LYS A 12 -10.28 -12.34 -9.52
C LYS A 12 -9.66 -12.14 -10.90
N GLY A 13 -8.89 -11.06 -11.09
CA GLY A 13 -8.14 -10.82 -12.32
C GLY A 13 -7.09 -11.91 -12.59
N VAL A 14 -6.36 -12.34 -11.57
CA VAL A 14 -5.42 -13.49 -11.64
C VAL A 14 -6.16 -14.77 -12.01
N CYS A 15 -7.33 -15.02 -11.41
CA CYS A 15 -8.16 -16.18 -11.75
C CYS A 15 -8.63 -16.15 -13.20
N GLY A 16 -8.91 -14.97 -13.76
CA GLY A 16 -9.23 -14.82 -15.18
C GLY A 16 -8.12 -15.31 -16.09
N LEU A 17 -6.85 -14.96 -15.79
CA LEU A 17 -5.69 -15.48 -16.51
C LEU A 17 -5.65 -17.02 -16.44
N PHE A 18 -5.85 -17.60 -15.25
CA PHE A 18 -5.80 -19.05 -15.06
C PHE A 18 -6.91 -19.78 -15.85
N GLN A 19 -8.10 -19.20 -15.93
CA GLN A 19 -9.19 -19.71 -16.78
C GLN A 19 -8.82 -19.66 -18.28
N ASP A 20 -8.20 -18.54 -18.72
CA ASP A 20 -7.79 -18.36 -20.13
C ASP A 20 -6.75 -19.39 -20.58
N VAL A 21 -5.92 -19.88 -19.65
CA VAL A 21 -4.94 -20.96 -19.92
C VAL A 21 -5.52 -22.37 -19.64
N GLY A 22 -6.81 -22.48 -19.36
CA GLY A 22 -7.52 -23.76 -19.24
C GLY A 22 -7.44 -24.44 -17.87
N LEU A 23 -7.07 -23.73 -16.81
CA LEU A 23 -7.03 -24.28 -15.45
C LEU A 23 -8.41 -24.26 -14.78
N ASP A 24 -8.70 -25.27 -13.96
CA ASP A 24 -9.86 -25.26 -13.07
C ASP A 24 -9.60 -24.34 -11.86
N VAL A 25 -10.14 -23.12 -11.95
CA VAL A 25 -9.97 -22.08 -10.92
C VAL A 25 -10.64 -22.45 -9.61
N GLN A 26 -11.76 -23.19 -9.64
CA GLN A 26 -12.47 -23.58 -8.41
C GLN A 26 -11.62 -24.52 -7.58
N GLU A 27 -11.02 -25.48 -8.22
CA GLU A 27 -10.10 -26.43 -7.58
C GLU A 27 -8.83 -25.72 -7.06
N LEU A 28 -8.24 -24.81 -7.86
CA LEU A 28 -7.07 -24.03 -7.45
C LEU A 28 -7.34 -23.18 -6.22
N LEU A 29 -8.48 -22.50 -6.18
CA LEU A 29 -8.89 -21.68 -5.04
C LEU A 29 -9.09 -22.51 -3.78
N GLY A 30 -9.78 -23.66 -3.92
CA GLY A 30 -9.98 -24.61 -2.81
C GLY A 30 -8.66 -25.07 -2.19
N ASP A 31 -7.69 -25.46 -3.02
CA ASP A 31 -6.38 -25.92 -2.55
C ASP A 31 -5.51 -24.80 -1.98
N ALA A 32 -5.69 -23.56 -2.46
CA ALA A 32 -5.05 -22.38 -1.86
C ALA A 32 -5.78 -21.92 -0.58
N GLY A 33 -6.90 -22.57 -0.21
CA GLY A 33 -7.72 -22.20 0.96
C GLY A 33 -8.39 -20.83 0.79
N ILE A 34 -8.80 -20.51 -0.44
CA ILE A 34 -9.54 -19.27 -0.79
C ILE A 34 -10.98 -19.67 -1.12
N ASP A 35 -11.94 -19.12 -0.38
CA ASP A 35 -13.36 -19.39 -0.64
C ASP A 35 -13.82 -18.63 -1.89
N SER A 36 -14.29 -19.39 -2.90
CA SER A 36 -14.67 -18.84 -4.21
C SER A 36 -15.82 -17.82 -4.17
N PRO A 37 -16.87 -17.97 -3.35
CA PRO A 37 -17.93 -16.97 -3.24
C PRO A 37 -17.43 -15.59 -2.81
N ASP A 38 -16.40 -15.55 -1.97
CA ASP A 38 -15.83 -14.34 -1.40
C ASP A 38 -15.13 -13.46 -2.46
N LEU A 39 -14.77 -14.01 -3.63
CA LEU A 39 -14.19 -13.23 -4.73
C LEU A 39 -15.14 -12.17 -5.31
N ASN A 40 -16.44 -12.29 -5.07
CA ASN A 40 -17.43 -11.31 -5.50
C ASN A 40 -17.75 -10.26 -4.43
N ASP A 41 -17.23 -10.41 -3.20
CA ASP A 41 -17.33 -9.38 -2.17
C ASP A 41 -16.24 -8.31 -2.40
N PRO A 42 -16.62 -7.06 -2.71
CA PRO A 42 -15.66 -5.98 -2.97
C PRO A 42 -14.84 -5.60 -1.72
N HIS A 43 -15.24 -6.05 -0.53
CA HIS A 43 -14.56 -5.77 0.73
C HIS A 43 -13.64 -6.91 1.18
N MET A 44 -13.67 -8.03 0.47
CA MET A 44 -12.84 -9.19 0.80
C MET A 44 -11.38 -8.97 0.38
N ARG A 45 -10.49 -9.47 1.21
CA ARG A 45 -9.04 -9.42 0.98
C ARG A 45 -8.38 -10.72 1.43
N TYR A 46 -7.36 -11.12 0.71
CA TYR A 46 -6.67 -12.39 0.94
C TYR A 46 -5.23 -12.17 1.43
N PRO A 47 -4.75 -12.96 2.40
CA PRO A 47 -3.34 -12.97 2.80
C PRO A 47 -2.43 -13.22 1.61
N THR A 48 -1.30 -12.51 1.56
CA THR A 48 -0.36 -12.60 0.43
C THR A 48 0.22 -13.99 0.25
N GLU A 49 0.35 -14.77 1.34
CA GLU A 49 0.79 -16.15 1.31
C GLU A 49 -0.13 -17.04 0.48
N LYS A 50 -1.45 -16.90 0.67
CA LYS A 50 -2.46 -17.63 -0.12
C LYS A 50 -2.41 -17.26 -1.60
N VAL A 51 -2.18 -15.99 -1.91
CA VAL A 51 -2.02 -15.54 -3.30
C VAL A 51 -0.75 -16.12 -3.93
N SER A 52 0.36 -16.18 -3.19
CA SER A 52 1.59 -16.85 -3.69
C SER A 52 1.37 -18.34 -3.88
N GLN A 53 0.71 -19.02 -2.94
CA GLN A 53 0.37 -20.43 -3.05
C GLN A 53 -0.52 -20.71 -4.27
N LEU A 54 -1.51 -19.85 -4.54
CA LEU A 54 -2.37 -19.95 -5.71
C LEU A 54 -1.57 -19.90 -7.02
N TRP A 55 -0.57 -19.04 -7.11
CA TRP A 55 0.33 -18.96 -8.25
C TRP A 55 1.21 -20.21 -8.40
N ASP A 56 1.77 -20.74 -7.32
CA ASP A 56 2.57 -21.96 -7.36
C ASP A 56 1.73 -23.15 -7.84
N LEU A 57 0.51 -23.30 -7.34
CA LEU A 57 -0.42 -24.33 -7.80
C LEU A 57 -0.75 -24.19 -9.28
N ALA A 58 -0.97 -22.98 -9.76
CA ALA A 58 -1.26 -22.71 -11.17
C ALA A 58 -0.07 -23.07 -12.08
N VAL A 59 1.16 -22.71 -11.70
CA VAL A 59 2.39 -23.08 -12.42
C VAL A 59 2.56 -24.59 -12.46
N GLN A 60 2.36 -25.27 -11.32
CA GLN A 60 2.51 -26.72 -11.23
C GLN A 60 1.49 -27.47 -12.11
N ARG A 61 0.22 -27.05 -12.09
CA ARG A 61 -0.85 -27.72 -12.83
C ARG A 61 -0.86 -27.43 -14.32
N SER A 62 -0.48 -26.20 -14.70
CA SER A 62 -0.36 -25.86 -16.13
C SER A 62 0.89 -26.44 -16.77
N CYS A 63 1.88 -26.87 -15.98
CA CYS A 63 3.23 -27.18 -16.46
C CYS A 63 3.83 -26.05 -17.32
N ASN A 64 3.36 -24.81 -17.11
CA ASN A 64 3.74 -23.63 -17.88
C ASN A 64 4.48 -22.63 -16.99
N ALA A 65 5.80 -22.63 -17.06
CA ALA A 65 6.65 -21.68 -16.32
C ALA A 65 6.50 -20.23 -16.82
N MET A 66 5.88 -20.02 -18.00
CA MET A 66 5.67 -18.71 -18.63
C MET A 66 4.25 -18.16 -18.43
N ILE A 67 3.46 -18.75 -17.52
CA ILE A 67 2.07 -18.36 -17.28
C ILE A 67 1.96 -16.88 -16.85
N GLY A 68 2.98 -16.32 -16.19
CA GLY A 68 2.98 -14.92 -15.75
C GLY A 68 3.04 -13.90 -16.89
N ILE A 69 3.62 -14.30 -18.04
CA ILE A 69 3.67 -13.46 -19.25
C ILE A 69 2.60 -13.85 -20.29
N ALA A 70 1.73 -14.81 -19.98
CA ALA A 70 0.57 -15.07 -20.82
C ALA A 70 -0.32 -13.81 -20.83
N GLN A 71 -0.56 -13.25 -22.01
CA GLN A 71 -1.39 -12.06 -22.13
C GLN A 71 -2.81 -12.36 -21.68
N PRO A 72 -3.34 -11.72 -20.64
CA PRO A 72 -4.74 -11.84 -20.32
C PRO A 72 -5.56 -11.26 -21.48
N ARG A 73 -6.62 -11.97 -21.91
CA ARG A 73 -7.50 -11.55 -23.01
C ARG A 73 -8.15 -10.19 -22.82
N ALA A 74 -8.19 -9.69 -21.59
CA ALA A 74 -8.58 -8.33 -21.27
C ALA A 74 -7.91 -7.90 -19.97
N SER A 75 -6.96 -6.96 -20.04
CA SER A 75 -6.59 -6.14 -18.89
C SER A 75 -7.83 -5.33 -18.53
N SER A 76 -8.62 -5.80 -17.57
CA SER A 76 -9.86 -5.14 -17.25
C SER A 76 -9.63 -4.13 -16.12
N LEU A 77 -10.39 -3.02 -16.14
CA LEU A 77 -10.58 -2.14 -14.99
C LEU A 77 -10.79 -2.92 -13.69
N ALA A 78 -11.39 -4.10 -13.79
CA ALA A 78 -11.69 -4.96 -12.66
C ALA A 78 -10.43 -5.34 -11.85
N ASN A 79 -9.24 -5.43 -12.45
CA ASN A 79 -8.03 -5.80 -11.73
C ASN A 79 -7.61 -4.72 -10.73
N PHE A 80 -7.70 -3.44 -11.13
CA PHE A 80 -7.33 -2.31 -10.27
C PHE A 80 -8.49 -1.78 -9.41
N ASP A 81 -9.69 -2.36 -9.54
CA ASP A 81 -10.88 -1.96 -8.82
C ASP A 81 -11.14 -0.44 -8.91
N VAL A 82 -11.56 0.18 -7.82
CA VAL A 82 -11.82 1.63 -7.72
C VAL A 82 -10.58 2.48 -8.05
N VAL A 83 -9.38 1.96 -7.84
CA VAL A 83 -8.12 2.65 -8.18
C VAL A 83 -7.99 2.79 -9.69
N GLY A 84 -8.41 1.80 -10.48
CA GLY A 84 -8.39 1.87 -11.94
C GLY A 84 -9.26 3.03 -12.47
N TYR A 85 -10.43 3.27 -11.90
CA TYR A 85 -11.27 4.42 -12.26
C TYR A 85 -10.60 5.75 -11.91
N ALA A 86 -9.91 5.83 -10.76
CA ALA A 86 -9.17 7.02 -10.39
C ALA A 86 -8.02 7.28 -11.37
N MET A 87 -7.26 6.24 -11.76
CA MET A 87 -6.19 6.32 -12.74
C MET A 87 -6.69 6.85 -14.09
N MET A 88 -7.83 6.35 -14.58
CA MET A 88 -8.45 6.79 -15.85
C MET A 88 -8.83 8.26 -15.85
N SER A 89 -9.13 8.83 -14.69
CA SER A 89 -9.60 10.22 -14.59
C SER A 89 -8.46 11.24 -14.51
N CYS A 90 -7.22 10.77 -14.38
CA CYS A 90 -6.03 11.60 -14.30
C CYS A 90 -5.73 12.35 -15.63
N PRO A 91 -4.97 13.46 -15.60
CA PRO A 91 -4.69 14.24 -16.81
C PRO A 91 -3.81 13.51 -17.82
N ASP A 92 -2.86 12.69 -17.36
CA ASP A 92 -1.91 11.96 -18.19
C ASP A 92 -1.49 10.64 -17.53
N LEU A 93 -0.65 9.86 -18.21
CA LEU A 93 -0.17 8.57 -17.69
C LEU A 93 0.77 8.72 -16.50
N LEU A 94 1.53 9.80 -16.40
CA LEU A 94 2.40 10.04 -15.25
C LEU A 94 1.56 10.26 -13.98
N ALA A 95 0.58 11.16 -14.04
CA ALA A 95 -0.35 11.38 -12.93
C ALA A 95 -1.15 10.10 -12.58
N SER A 96 -1.46 9.28 -13.57
CA SER A 96 -2.10 7.98 -13.41
C SER A 96 -1.23 7.00 -12.59
N LEU A 97 0.07 6.94 -12.87
CA LEU A 97 1.01 6.14 -12.09
C LEU A 97 1.19 6.67 -10.66
N GLU A 98 1.27 7.98 -10.49
CA GLU A 98 1.31 8.60 -9.15
C GLU A 98 0.03 8.31 -8.35
N CYS A 99 -1.12 8.31 -9.01
CA CYS A 99 -2.39 7.91 -8.42
C CYS A 99 -2.37 6.44 -7.97
N LEU A 100 -1.87 5.52 -8.82
CA LEU A 100 -1.68 4.12 -8.45
C LEU A 100 -0.80 3.99 -7.21
N ILE A 101 0.36 4.62 -7.18
CA ILE A 101 1.31 4.55 -6.06
C ILE A 101 0.66 5.03 -4.77
N ARG A 102 -0.05 6.15 -4.84
CA ARG A 102 -0.76 6.73 -3.68
C ARG A 102 -1.79 5.78 -3.09
N TYR A 103 -2.50 5.05 -3.92
CA TYR A 103 -3.63 4.21 -3.52
C TYR A 103 -3.37 2.71 -3.66
N LEU A 104 -2.14 2.30 -3.95
CA LEU A 104 -1.76 0.90 -4.21
C LEU A 104 -2.22 -0.06 -3.10
N ARG A 105 -2.21 0.39 -1.85
CA ARG A 105 -2.65 -0.41 -0.71
C ARG A 105 -4.12 -0.85 -0.80
N VAL A 106 -4.97 -0.12 -1.52
CA VAL A 106 -6.36 -0.53 -1.78
C VAL A 106 -6.37 -1.78 -2.65
N VAL A 107 -5.50 -1.86 -3.66
CA VAL A 107 -5.31 -3.05 -4.51
C VAL A 107 -4.54 -4.13 -3.75
N SER A 108 -3.33 -3.82 -3.27
CA SER A 108 -2.49 -4.78 -2.57
C SER A 108 -1.57 -4.10 -1.55
N GLU A 109 -1.63 -4.55 -0.29
CA GLU A 109 -0.65 -4.18 0.74
C GLU A 109 0.67 -4.96 0.59
N ALA A 110 0.68 -5.99 -0.26
CA ALA A 110 1.84 -6.83 -0.53
C ALA A 110 2.72 -6.33 -1.68
N ALA A 111 2.31 -5.26 -2.36
CA ALA A 111 3.06 -4.63 -3.44
C ALA A 111 3.60 -3.26 -2.99
N THR A 112 4.79 -2.93 -3.47
CA THR A 112 5.37 -1.58 -3.39
C THR A 112 5.81 -1.20 -4.80
N VAL A 113 5.41 -0.02 -5.25
CA VAL A 113 5.82 0.56 -6.52
C VAL A 113 6.53 1.87 -6.23
N VAL A 114 7.73 2.01 -6.78
CA VAL A 114 8.52 3.24 -6.71
C VAL A 114 8.65 3.79 -8.13
N LEU A 115 8.39 5.08 -8.31
CA LEU A 115 8.54 5.78 -9.57
C LEU A 115 9.66 6.80 -9.44
N GLN A 116 10.68 6.69 -10.29
CA GLN A 116 11.84 7.58 -10.28
C GLN A 116 12.12 8.06 -11.69
N LYS A 117 12.43 9.36 -11.82
CA LYS A 117 12.86 9.92 -13.09
C LYS A 117 14.34 9.61 -13.30
N GLU A 118 14.67 8.97 -14.42
CA GLU A 118 16.05 8.70 -14.84
C GLU A 118 16.26 9.15 -16.29
N GLY A 119 17.11 10.18 -16.50
CA GLY A 119 17.33 10.76 -17.81
C GLY A 119 16.04 11.23 -18.47
N ASP A 120 15.76 10.75 -19.68
CA ASP A 120 14.56 11.06 -20.47
C ASP A 120 13.39 10.09 -20.20
N GLY A 121 13.50 9.24 -19.18
CA GLY A 121 12.50 8.25 -18.84
C GLY A 121 12.13 8.24 -17.38
N TYR A 122 11.24 7.32 -17.04
CA TYR A 122 10.83 6.98 -15.69
C TYR A 122 11.00 5.49 -15.46
N VAL A 123 11.59 5.14 -14.34
CA VAL A 123 11.73 3.79 -13.85
C VAL A 123 10.61 3.50 -12.86
N ILE A 124 9.85 2.46 -13.14
CA ILE A 124 8.83 1.90 -12.27
C ILE A 124 9.44 0.64 -11.66
N GLU A 125 9.79 0.67 -10.38
CA GLU A 125 10.33 -0.48 -9.66
C GLU A 125 9.22 -1.15 -8.85
N LEU A 126 9.02 -2.47 -9.07
CA LEU A 126 8.04 -3.29 -8.37
C LEU A 126 8.72 -4.21 -7.38
N THR A 127 8.30 -4.14 -6.13
CA THR A 127 8.67 -5.11 -5.08
C THR A 127 7.42 -5.79 -4.55
N LEU A 128 7.42 -7.12 -4.53
CA LEU A 128 6.35 -7.93 -3.93
C LEU A 128 6.82 -8.57 -2.62
N PHE A 129 5.91 -8.59 -1.67
CA PHE A 129 6.14 -9.19 -0.36
C PHE A 129 5.32 -10.47 -0.24
N GLY A 130 5.99 -11.59 0.05
CA GLY A 130 5.39 -12.92 0.15
C GLY A 130 5.03 -13.37 1.56
N GLY A 131 5.31 -12.56 2.60
CA GLY A 131 5.21 -13.02 3.98
C GLY A 131 6.27 -14.08 4.29
N ASN A 132 5.82 -15.25 4.72
CA ASN A 132 6.66 -16.43 4.93
C ASN A 132 6.82 -17.28 3.66
N TYR A 133 6.22 -16.87 2.58
CA TYR A 133 6.20 -17.59 1.31
C TYR A 133 7.12 -16.91 0.30
N VAL A 134 7.85 -17.70 -0.47
CA VAL A 134 8.63 -17.15 -1.60
C VAL A 134 7.65 -16.62 -2.64
N VAL A 135 7.88 -15.42 -3.14
CA VAL A 135 7.05 -14.87 -4.22
C VAL A 135 7.41 -15.56 -5.52
N PRO A 136 6.47 -16.28 -6.17
CA PRO A 136 6.71 -16.85 -7.49
C PRO A 136 7.01 -15.73 -8.50
N ARG A 137 8.00 -15.91 -9.36
CA ARG A 137 8.39 -14.89 -10.37
C ARG A 137 7.22 -14.49 -11.26
N GLN A 138 6.31 -15.41 -11.54
CA GLN A 138 5.13 -15.22 -12.37
C GLN A 138 4.20 -14.13 -11.84
N ARG A 139 4.19 -13.88 -10.52
CA ARG A 139 3.46 -12.74 -9.94
C ARG A 139 4.04 -11.41 -10.40
N CYS A 140 5.37 -11.25 -10.34
CA CYS A 140 6.03 -10.01 -10.80
C CYS A 140 5.82 -9.79 -12.30
N GLU A 141 5.93 -10.87 -13.08
CA GLU A 141 5.70 -10.86 -14.52
C GLU A 141 4.29 -10.38 -14.85
N PHE A 142 3.30 -11.00 -14.22
CA PHE A 142 1.88 -10.64 -14.39
C PHE A 142 1.59 -9.21 -13.95
N ASP A 143 2.11 -8.78 -12.80
CA ASP A 143 1.84 -7.45 -12.26
C ASP A 143 2.39 -6.35 -13.19
N LEU A 144 3.63 -6.50 -13.72
CA LEU A 144 4.23 -5.55 -14.64
C LEU A 144 3.53 -5.54 -16.01
N LEU A 145 3.20 -6.74 -16.54
CA LEU A 145 2.51 -6.84 -17.82
C LEU A 145 1.08 -6.31 -17.74
N THR A 146 0.37 -6.60 -16.64
CA THR A 146 -0.97 -6.07 -16.38
C THR A 146 -0.94 -4.56 -16.26
N LEU A 147 0.04 -3.98 -15.57
CA LEU A 147 0.20 -2.53 -15.48
C LEU A 147 0.42 -1.91 -16.87
N LEU A 148 1.36 -2.44 -17.65
CA LEU A 148 1.63 -1.97 -19.02
C LEU A 148 0.38 -2.04 -19.90
N SER A 149 -0.30 -3.17 -19.89
CA SER A 149 -1.54 -3.38 -20.63
C SER A 149 -2.64 -2.40 -20.22
N PHE A 150 -2.75 -2.12 -18.92
CA PHE A 150 -3.70 -1.15 -18.41
C PHE A 150 -3.38 0.28 -18.88
N LEU A 151 -2.09 0.69 -18.88
CA LEU A 151 -1.65 1.99 -19.38
C LEU A 151 -1.96 2.15 -20.88
N HIS A 152 -1.74 1.08 -21.68
CA HIS A 152 -2.14 1.05 -23.09
C HIS A 152 -3.64 1.27 -23.26
N TRP A 153 -4.43 0.56 -22.46
CA TRP A 153 -5.88 0.61 -22.55
C TRP A 153 -6.45 1.98 -22.21
N ILE A 154 -6.02 2.60 -21.08
CA ILE A 154 -6.53 3.93 -20.67
C ILE A 154 -6.08 5.06 -21.60
N SER A 155 -4.90 4.94 -22.22
CA SER A 155 -4.39 5.95 -23.16
C SER A 155 -4.95 5.77 -24.58
N GLY A 156 -5.49 4.58 -24.89
CA GLY A 156 -5.88 4.21 -26.25
C GLY A 156 -4.69 4.08 -27.21
N ARG A 157 -3.45 3.99 -26.70
CA ARG A 157 -2.22 3.93 -27.47
C ARG A 157 -1.37 2.72 -27.13
N GLN A 158 -0.66 2.21 -28.13
CA GLN A 158 0.38 1.21 -27.93
C GLN A 158 1.75 1.90 -27.91
N PHE A 159 2.53 1.64 -26.91
CA PHE A 159 3.92 2.08 -26.77
C PHE A 159 4.75 0.96 -26.15
N SER A 160 6.04 0.94 -26.42
CA SER A 160 6.94 -0.09 -25.92
C SER A 160 7.79 0.47 -24.78
N PRO A 161 7.97 -0.28 -23.70
CA PRO A 161 8.96 0.07 -22.69
C PRO A 161 10.34 0.23 -23.33
N LEU A 162 11.14 1.16 -22.81
CA LEU A 162 12.53 1.29 -23.20
C LEU A 162 13.36 0.08 -22.74
N LEU A 163 12.99 -0.49 -21.60
CA LEU A 163 13.65 -1.64 -21.00
C LEU A 163 12.73 -2.29 -19.95
N VAL A 164 12.79 -3.62 -19.84
CA VAL A 164 12.24 -4.38 -18.72
C VAL A 164 13.37 -5.12 -18.01
N GLU A 165 13.40 -5.09 -16.68
CA GLU A 165 14.41 -5.76 -15.88
C GLU A 165 13.77 -6.69 -14.86
N PHE A 166 14.33 -7.89 -14.73
CA PHE A 166 13.93 -8.87 -13.73
C PHE A 166 15.10 -9.28 -12.84
N SER A 167 14.83 -9.48 -11.54
CA SER A 167 15.85 -9.81 -10.55
C SER A 167 16.22 -11.28 -10.47
N TYR A 168 15.50 -12.15 -11.17
CA TYR A 168 15.75 -13.59 -11.20
C TYR A 168 16.60 -14.00 -12.41
N PRO A 169 17.16 -15.25 -12.41
CA PRO A 169 17.95 -15.76 -13.51
C PRO A 169 17.20 -15.84 -14.83
N GLU A 170 17.90 -15.67 -15.93
CA GLU A 170 17.34 -15.75 -17.28
C GLU A 170 16.68 -17.13 -17.52
N PRO A 171 15.40 -17.15 -17.92
CA PRO A 171 14.71 -18.38 -18.28
C PRO A 171 15.17 -18.92 -19.65
N VAL A 172 14.93 -20.20 -19.88
CA VAL A 172 15.30 -20.86 -21.17
C VAL A 172 14.64 -20.15 -22.35
N ASP A 173 13.38 -19.75 -22.20
CA ASP A 173 12.58 -19.11 -23.26
C ASP A 173 12.54 -17.56 -23.09
N ALA A 174 13.70 -16.94 -22.88
CA ALA A 174 13.82 -15.49 -22.66
C ALA A 174 13.21 -14.63 -23.78
N GLN A 175 13.21 -15.13 -25.03
CA GLN A 175 12.62 -14.42 -26.17
C GLN A 175 11.12 -14.17 -25.99
N LEU A 176 10.38 -15.09 -25.35
CA LEU A 176 8.96 -14.90 -25.09
C LEU A 176 8.67 -13.67 -24.22
N TYR A 177 9.62 -13.25 -23.37
CA TYR A 177 9.49 -12.02 -22.60
C TYR A 177 9.62 -10.78 -23.46
N CYS A 178 10.60 -10.78 -24.39
CA CYS A 178 10.74 -9.68 -25.34
C CYS A 178 9.48 -9.55 -26.21
N ASP A 179 8.89 -10.66 -26.60
CA ASP A 179 7.65 -10.70 -27.40
C ASP A 179 6.45 -10.20 -26.59
N ALA A 180 6.32 -10.60 -25.31
CA ALA A 180 5.22 -10.22 -24.45
C ALA A 180 5.24 -8.72 -24.06
N PHE A 181 6.43 -8.17 -23.78
CA PHE A 181 6.60 -6.77 -23.41
C PHE A 181 6.85 -5.85 -24.63
N HIS A 182 7.08 -6.39 -25.80
CA HIS A 182 7.52 -5.65 -27.01
C HIS A 182 8.71 -4.74 -26.75
N SER A 183 9.69 -5.22 -25.95
CA SER A 183 10.79 -4.45 -25.41
C SER A 183 12.01 -5.33 -25.16
N PRO A 184 13.23 -4.76 -25.13
CA PRO A 184 14.39 -5.45 -24.57
C PRO A 184 14.14 -5.86 -23.12
N VAL A 185 14.52 -7.10 -22.76
CA VAL A 185 14.38 -7.62 -21.39
C VAL A 185 15.75 -8.05 -20.87
N ARG A 186 16.05 -7.72 -19.61
CA ARG A 186 17.27 -8.13 -18.92
C ARG A 186 16.92 -8.92 -17.67
N PHE A 187 17.72 -9.92 -17.38
CA PHE A 187 17.60 -10.76 -16.19
C PHE A 187 18.83 -10.62 -15.28
N ASN A 188 18.81 -11.23 -14.10
CA ASN A 188 19.85 -11.08 -13.08
C ASN A 188 20.11 -9.61 -12.67
N CYS A 189 19.08 -8.77 -12.72
CA CYS A 189 19.15 -7.37 -12.33
C CYS A 189 18.94 -7.20 -10.83
N ALA A 190 19.19 -5.97 -10.31
CA ALA A 190 19.03 -5.67 -8.88
C ALA A 190 17.55 -5.68 -8.42
N ALA A 191 16.62 -5.38 -9.33
CA ALA A 191 15.19 -5.25 -9.04
C ALA A 191 14.34 -5.58 -10.27
N ASN A 192 13.02 -5.70 -10.06
CA ASN A 192 12.05 -5.85 -11.16
C ASN A 192 11.58 -4.46 -11.58
N ARG A 193 11.84 -4.08 -12.83
CA ARG A 193 11.64 -2.72 -13.32
C ARG A 193 11.00 -2.68 -14.70
N LEU A 194 10.21 -1.63 -14.91
CA LEU A 194 9.67 -1.22 -16.19
C LEU A 194 10.15 0.21 -16.46
N VAL A 195 10.84 0.44 -17.56
CA VAL A 195 11.34 1.76 -17.94
C VAL A 195 10.50 2.30 -19.08
N LEU A 196 9.84 3.44 -18.87
CA LEU A 196 8.99 4.10 -19.85
C LEU A 196 9.56 5.47 -20.24
N SER A 197 9.32 5.92 -21.47
CA SER A 197 9.77 7.24 -21.91
C SER A 197 8.94 8.35 -21.26
N SER A 198 9.56 9.51 -20.99
CA SER A 198 8.83 10.69 -20.51
C SER A 198 7.78 11.15 -21.53
N ALA A 199 8.04 10.96 -22.82
CA ALA A 199 7.11 11.33 -23.88
C ALA A 199 5.82 10.50 -23.82
N ASP A 200 5.93 9.17 -23.61
CA ASP A 200 4.76 8.30 -23.48
C ASP A 200 3.96 8.63 -22.22
N LEU A 201 4.64 8.89 -21.10
CA LEU A 201 3.97 9.19 -19.84
C LEU A 201 3.28 10.58 -19.82
N SER A 202 3.72 11.50 -20.66
CA SER A 202 3.11 12.84 -20.81
C SER A 202 1.89 12.87 -21.74
N VAL A 203 1.46 11.72 -22.25
CA VAL A 203 0.29 11.63 -23.13
C VAL A 203 -0.99 11.95 -22.36
N PRO A 204 -1.78 12.95 -22.78
CA PRO A 204 -3.06 13.24 -22.16
C PRO A 204 -4.03 12.07 -22.29
N LEU A 205 -4.75 11.77 -21.22
CA LEU A 205 -5.76 10.70 -21.22
C LEU A 205 -7.07 11.19 -21.84
N PRO A 206 -7.66 10.43 -22.78
CA PRO A 206 -8.92 10.81 -23.42
C PRO A 206 -10.11 10.82 -22.44
N THR A 207 -9.98 10.13 -21.32
CA THR A 207 -10.97 10.01 -20.27
C THR A 207 -10.80 11.04 -19.15
N HIS A 208 -9.81 11.93 -19.23
CA HIS A 208 -9.54 12.94 -18.21
C HIS A 208 -10.77 13.82 -17.95
N SER A 209 -11.12 13.93 -16.68
CA SER A 209 -12.18 14.80 -16.20
C SER A 209 -11.84 15.29 -14.78
N PRO A 210 -11.58 16.60 -14.58
CA PRO A 210 -11.24 17.14 -13.27
C PRO A 210 -12.31 16.89 -12.19
N VAL A 211 -13.57 16.79 -12.60
CA VAL A 211 -14.69 16.48 -11.69
C VAL A 211 -14.64 15.03 -11.24
N LEU A 212 -14.44 14.09 -12.18
CA LEU A 212 -14.33 12.68 -11.88
C LEU A 212 -13.04 12.36 -11.12
N GLU A 213 -11.94 13.00 -11.48
CA GLU A 213 -10.66 12.86 -10.74
C GLU A 213 -10.85 13.20 -9.26
N LYS A 214 -11.45 14.34 -8.94
CA LYS A 214 -11.72 14.73 -7.56
C LYS A 214 -12.66 13.75 -6.84
N PHE A 215 -13.71 13.31 -7.52
CA PHE A 215 -14.68 12.37 -6.97
C PHE A 215 -14.00 11.00 -6.68
N HIS A 216 -13.29 10.45 -7.65
CA HIS A 216 -12.61 9.17 -7.50
C HIS A 216 -11.50 9.24 -6.43
N ALA A 217 -10.71 10.32 -6.40
CA ALA A 217 -9.69 10.52 -5.38
C ALA A 217 -10.30 10.53 -3.95
N GLN A 218 -11.45 11.19 -3.76
CA GLN A 218 -12.15 11.19 -2.49
C GLN A 218 -12.67 9.79 -2.12
N PHE A 219 -13.26 9.09 -3.07
CA PHE A 219 -13.81 7.75 -2.84
C PHE A 219 -12.70 6.73 -2.52
N VAL A 220 -11.62 6.71 -3.30
CA VAL A 220 -10.48 5.80 -3.05
C VAL A 220 -9.77 6.16 -1.74
N GLY A 221 -9.69 7.46 -1.41
CA GLY A 221 -9.22 7.92 -0.10
C GLY A 221 -10.05 7.36 1.07
N GLN A 222 -11.38 7.30 0.93
CA GLN A 222 -12.25 6.65 1.92
C GLN A 222 -11.99 5.13 2.00
N CYS A 223 -11.80 4.46 0.86
CA CYS A 223 -11.44 3.04 0.84
C CYS A 223 -10.12 2.78 1.58
N LEU A 224 -9.11 3.62 1.35
CA LEU A 224 -7.82 3.55 2.04
C LEU A 224 -7.98 3.78 3.55
N SER A 225 -8.76 4.78 3.97
CA SER A 225 -9.05 5.03 5.39
C SER A 225 -9.70 3.82 6.06
N ARG A 226 -10.67 3.18 5.38
CA ARG A 226 -11.32 1.96 5.91
C ARG A 226 -10.35 0.79 6.12
N LEU A 227 -9.30 0.68 5.29
CA LEU A 227 -8.25 -0.32 5.49
C LEU A 227 -7.45 -0.01 6.76
N ASP A 228 -7.17 1.26 7.01
CA ASP A 228 -6.48 1.69 8.23
C ASP A 228 -7.37 1.56 9.46
N ASP A 229 -8.68 1.82 9.34
CA ASP A 229 -9.66 1.68 10.42
C ASP A 229 -9.76 0.23 10.95
N LYS A 230 -9.57 -0.75 10.08
CA LYS A 230 -9.55 -2.18 10.47
C LYS A 230 -8.25 -2.59 11.18
N LYS A 231 -7.22 -1.75 11.20
CA LYS A 231 -5.97 -2.08 11.88
C LYS A 231 -6.12 -1.99 13.39
N ILE A 232 -5.70 -3.05 14.05
CA ILE A 232 -5.69 -3.10 15.52
C ILE A 232 -4.79 -2.01 16.11
N SER A 233 -3.70 -1.64 15.43
CA SER A 233 -2.82 -0.53 15.84
C SER A 233 -3.56 0.80 15.89
N ARG A 234 -4.38 1.13 14.89
CA ARG A 234 -5.19 2.36 14.87
C ARG A 234 -6.24 2.35 15.98
N MET A 235 -7.04 1.28 16.06
CA MET A 235 -8.03 1.15 17.15
C MET A 235 -7.40 1.25 18.54
N THR A 236 -6.20 0.65 18.70
CA THR A 236 -5.40 0.77 19.93
C THR A 236 -5.01 2.22 20.20
N GLY A 237 -4.53 2.96 19.19
CA GLY A 237 -4.16 4.37 19.32
C GLY A 237 -5.33 5.27 19.69
N GLU A 238 -6.49 5.09 19.07
CA GLU A 238 -7.72 5.82 19.38
C GLU A 238 -8.17 5.58 20.83
N LEU A 239 -8.17 4.33 21.30
CA LEU A 239 -8.51 4.00 22.69
C LEU A 239 -7.48 4.55 23.67
N ILE A 240 -6.19 4.53 23.34
CA ILE A 240 -5.14 5.16 24.13
C ILE A 240 -5.40 6.67 24.23
N ALA A 241 -5.66 7.35 23.10
CA ALA A 241 -5.91 8.79 23.08
C ALA A 241 -7.11 9.19 23.98
N HIS A 242 -8.17 8.40 23.96
CA HIS A 242 -9.34 8.60 24.82
C HIS A 242 -9.07 8.39 26.31
N LYS A 243 -8.12 7.53 26.66
CA LYS A 243 -7.82 7.17 28.06
C LYS A 243 -6.66 7.95 28.66
N LEU A 244 -5.86 8.65 27.86
CA LEU A 244 -4.74 9.47 28.32
C LEU A 244 -5.23 10.71 29.08
N LEU A 245 -5.76 10.54 30.27
CA LEU A 245 -6.16 11.65 31.14
C LEU A 245 -5.63 11.37 32.55
N GLY A 246 -4.43 11.82 32.84
CA GLY A 246 -3.79 11.71 34.16
C GLY A 246 -3.05 10.41 34.45
N TRP A 247 -3.22 9.38 33.62
CA TRP A 247 -2.50 8.10 33.77
C TRP A 247 -2.19 7.42 32.43
N GLU A 248 -1.23 6.52 32.45
CA GLU A 248 -0.91 5.66 31.32
C GLU A 248 -1.89 4.49 31.25
N PRO A 249 -2.63 4.30 30.13
CA PRO A 249 -3.54 3.17 30.00
C PRO A 249 -2.76 1.86 29.92
N ARG A 250 -3.26 0.83 30.63
CA ARG A 250 -2.68 -0.52 30.62
C ARG A 250 -3.08 -1.26 29.35
N ARG A 251 -2.13 -2.03 28.79
CA ARG A 251 -2.38 -2.83 27.57
C ARG A 251 -3.54 -3.79 27.74
N GLU A 252 -3.68 -4.41 28.91
CA GLU A 252 -4.75 -5.35 29.25
C GLU A 252 -6.13 -4.69 29.19
N GLU A 253 -6.23 -3.44 29.62
CA GLU A 253 -7.47 -2.66 29.58
C GLU A 253 -7.88 -2.33 28.13
N ILE A 254 -6.91 -1.95 27.29
CA ILE A 254 -7.13 -1.68 25.87
C ILE A 254 -7.50 -3.00 25.15
N ALA A 255 -6.82 -4.10 25.45
CA ALA A 255 -7.14 -5.40 24.88
C ALA A 255 -8.59 -5.82 25.19
N HIS A 256 -9.01 -5.65 26.45
CA HIS A 256 -10.38 -5.94 26.86
C HIS A 256 -11.43 -5.11 26.10
N GLN A 257 -11.17 -3.81 25.89
CA GLN A 257 -12.07 -2.94 25.10
C GLN A 257 -12.14 -3.34 23.62
N LEU A 258 -11.07 -3.91 23.08
CA LEU A 258 -11.03 -4.48 21.73
C LEU A 258 -11.62 -5.88 21.64
N CYS A 259 -12.20 -6.41 22.75
CA CYS A 259 -12.68 -7.79 22.86
C CYS A 259 -11.59 -8.82 22.55
N LEU A 260 -10.33 -8.52 22.93
CA LEU A 260 -9.16 -9.37 22.71
C LEU A 260 -8.51 -9.75 24.05
N GLY A 261 -7.87 -10.91 24.08
CA GLY A 261 -6.91 -11.24 25.14
C GLY A 261 -5.59 -10.46 24.93
N ASP A 262 -4.88 -10.13 26.01
CA ASP A 262 -3.60 -9.39 25.98
C ASP A 262 -2.57 -10.01 25.02
N ARG A 263 -2.39 -11.33 25.06
CA ARG A 263 -1.51 -12.07 24.15
C ARG A 263 -1.92 -11.91 22.68
N THR A 264 -3.24 -11.89 22.42
CA THR A 264 -3.77 -11.73 21.05
C THR A 264 -3.54 -10.33 20.53
N LEU A 265 -3.77 -9.29 21.36
CA LEU A 265 -3.48 -7.90 21.02
C LEU A 265 -2.00 -7.73 20.68
N ARG A 266 -1.10 -8.21 21.57
CA ARG A 266 0.34 -8.15 21.33
C ARG A 266 0.73 -8.80 20.01
N ARG A 267 0.29 -10.03 19.72
CA ARG A 267 0.59 -10.75 18.48
C ARG A 267 0.09 -9.99 17.23
N ARG A 268 -1.13 -9.42 17.28
CA ARG A 268 -1.69 -8.66 16.15
C ARG A 268 -0.92 -7.37 15.90
N LEU A 269 -0.52 -6.65 16.95
CA LEU A 269 0.32 -5.46 16.81
C LEU A 269 1.70 -5.81 16.24
N GLU A 270 2.32 -6.91 16.67
CA GLU A 270 3.57 -7.42 16.10
C GLU A 270 3.40 -7.79 14.61
N GLN A 271 2.26 -8.36 14.21
CA GLN A 271 1.91 -8.63 12.81
C GLN A 271 1.76 -7.36 11.98
N GLU A 272 1.32 -6.25 12.58
CA GLU A 272 1.25 -4.93 11.96
C GLU A 272 2.59 -4.17 12.01
N GLY A 273 3.67 -4.80 12.48
CA GLY A 273 5.02 -4.21 12.55
C GLY A 273 5.18 -3.15 13.64
N THR A 274 4.33 -3.18 14.67
CA THR A 274 4.32 -2.20 15.77
C THR A 274 4.21 -2.88 17.13
N SER A 275 4.15 -2.07 18.19
CA SER A 275 3.94 -2.53 19.55
C SER A 275 3.05 -1.54 20.30
N PHE A 276 2.41 -1.98 21.39
CA PHE A 276 1.61 -1.10 22.24
C PHE A 276 2.40 0.12 22.71
N GLN A 277 3.65 -0.07 23.12
CA GLN A 277 4.51 1.01 23.61
C GLN A 277 4.84 2.03 22.51
N LYS A 278 5.07 1.55 21.28
CA LYS A 278 5.30 2.43 20.14
C LYS A 278 4.05 3.25 19.80
N ILE A 279 2.87 2.63 19.80
CA ILE A 279 1.60 3.32 19.55
C ILE A 279 1.34 4.36 20.64
N LEU A 280 1.56 4.02 21.92
CA LEU A 280 1.43 4.95 23.04
C LEU A 280 2.36 6.16 22.89
N ASP A 281 3.61 5.94 22.50
CA ASP A 281 4.59 7.01 22.29
C ASP A 281 4.21 7.91 21.09
N ASP A 282 3.79 7.30 19.98
CA ASP A 282 3.34 8.02 18.79
C ASP A 282 2.05 8.84 19.07
N THR A 283 1.06 8.25 19.76
CA THR A 283 -0.17 8.94 20.18
C THR A 283 0.13 10.13 21.10
N ARG A 284 1.01 9.94 22.08
CA ARG A 284 1.45 11.03 22.96
C ARG A 284 2.13 12.15 22.18
N ARG A 285 2.96 11.83 21.21
CA ARG A 285 3.64 12.81 20.36
C ARG A 285 2.65 13.65 19.56
N GLU A 286 1.67 13.03 18.93
CA GLU A 286 0.63 13.71 18.15
C GLU A 286 -0.24 14.62 19.01
N LEU A 287 -0.71 14.13 20.16
CA LEU A 287 -1.47 14.93 21.11
C LEU A 287 -0.64 16.10 21.69
N ALA A 288 0.64 15.86 21.98
CA ALA A 288 1.54 16.93 22.42
C ALA A 288 1.63 18.06 21.38
N GLN A 289 1.76 17.74 20.08
CA GLN A 289 1.77 18.73 19.01
C GLN A 289 0.48 19.56 19.00
N GLN A 290 -0.67 18.91 19.13
CA GLN A 290 -1.97 19.58 19.17
C GLN A 290 -2.11 20.51 20.39
N TYR A 291 -1.72 20.04 21.57
CA TYR A 291 -1.81 20.84 22.80
C TYR A 291 -0.83 22.03 22.80
N PHE A 292 0.40 21.86 22.31
CA PHE A 292 1.34 22.96 22.16
C PHE A 292 0.87 23.99 21.13
N ALA A 293 0.24 23.56 20.04
CA ALA A 293 -0.31 24.46 19.02
C ALA A 293 -1.47 25.32 19.55
N GLN A 294 -2.26 24.81 20.50
CA GLN A 294 -3.39 25.54 21.10
C GLN A 294 -2.94 26.67 22.03
N GLN A 295 -1.70 26.69 22.52
CA GLN A 295 -1.06 27.71 23.35
C GLN A 295 -1.81 28.08 24.67
N ARG A 296 -2.85 27.37 25.04
CA ARG A 296 -3.70 27.63 26.20
C ARG A 296 -3.36 26.81 27.44
N TYR A 297 -2.51 25.77 27.27
CA TYR A 297 -2.13 24.85 28.33
C TYR A 297 -0.71 25.13 28.83
N SER A 298 -0.50 25.02 30.12
CA SER A 298 0.83 24.97 30.72
C SER A 298 1.53 23.65 30.44
N VAL A 299 2.85 23.62 30.53
CA VAL A 299 3.63 22.37 30.33
C VAL A 299 3.23 21.30 31.34
N GLY A 300 2.80 21.70 32.56
CA GLY A 300 2.31 20.79 33.59
C GLY A 300 0.97 20.12 33.19
N GLU A 301 0.03 20.94 32.70
CA GLU A 301 -1.27 20.45 32.21
C GLU A 301 -1.10 19.54 31.02
N ILE A 302 -0.20 19.85 30.07
CA ILE A 302 0.11 19.00 28.94
C ILE A 302 0.69 17.65 29.42
N ALA A 303 1.61 17.67 30.38
CA ALA A 303 2.16 16.45 30.95
C ALA A 303 1.05 15.55 31.55
N TYR A 304 0.14 16.16 32.32
CA TYR A 304 -1.01 15.48 32.92
C TYR A 304 -1.94 14.90 31.84
N MET A 305 -2.34 15.70 30.82
CA MET A 305 -3.21 15.26 29.73
C MET A 305 -2.59 14.14 28.90
N LEU A 306 -1.28 14.06 28.81
CA LEU A 306 -0.54 12.99 28.13
C LEU A 306 -0.29 11.75 29.03
N GLY A 307 -0.83 11.74 30.26
CA GLY A 307 -0.68 10.63 31.19
C GLY A 307 0.74 10.42 31.69
N PHE A 308 1.55 11.48 31.80
CA PHE A 308 2.86 11.40 32.44
C PHE A 308 2.73 11.67 33.94
N ALA A 309 3.34 10.79 34.75
CA ALA A 309 3.34 10.94 36.18
C ALA A 309 4.13 12.22 36.66
N GLU A 310 5.16 12.60 35.89
CA GLU A 310 6.05 13.70 36.18
C GLU A 310 6.35 14.55 34.94
N GLN A 311 6.44 15.87 35.11
CA GLN A 311 6.81 16.81 34.03
C GLN A 311 8.18 16.48 33.41
N GLY A 312 9.15 16.03 34.24
CA GLY A 312 10.48 15.63 33.75
C GLY A 312 10.45 14.57 32.68
N THR A 313 9.46 13.68 32.69
CA THR A 313 9.28 12.65 31.65
C THR A 313 8.81 13.27 30.34
N LEU A 314 7.90 14.25 30.36
CA LEU A 314 7.53 15.02 29.18
C LEU A 314 8.73 15.77 28.58
N PHE A 315 9.61 16.35 29.40
CA PHE A 315 10.81 17.02 28.90
C PHE A 315 11.73 16.08 28.14
N ARG A 316 11.96 14.86 28.65
CA ARG A 316 12.75 13.85 27.95
C ARG A 316 12.07 13.38 26.64
N ALA A 317 10.75 13.21 26.67
CA ALA A 317 9.96 12.85 25.51
C ALA A 317 10.02 13.94 24.43
N CYS A 318 9.82 15.22 24.78
CA CYS A 318 9.91 16.33 23.83
C CYS A 318 11.29 16.45 23.17
N ARG A 319 12.37 16.22 23.91
CA ARG A 319 13.72 16.18 23.32
C ARG A 319 13.87 15.06 22.30
N ARG A 320 13.31 13.88 22.59
CA ARG A 320 13.32 12.74 21.68
C ARG A 320 12.44 12.98 20.45
N TRP A 321 11.25 13.52 20.62
CA TRP A 321 10.28 13.70 19.53
C TRP A 321 10.57 14.90 18.64
N PHE A 322 10.94 16.03 19.25
CA PHE A 322 10.97 17.35 18.59
C PHE A 322 12.36 17.99 18.57
N ASN A 323 13.35 17.33 19.15
CA ASN A 323 14.71 17.87 19.35
C ASN A 323 14.69 19.25 20.03
N ALA A 324 13.74 19.47 20.96
CA ALA A 324 13.54 20.73 21.67
C ALA A 324 12.94 20.48 23.06
N SER A 325 13.15 21.42 23.99
CA SER A 325 12.39 21.41 25.25
C SER A 325 10.93 21.82 25.02
N PRO A 326 9.99 21.47 25.93
CA PRO A 326 8.59 21.89 25.83
C PRO A 326 8.39 23.36 25.59
N LYS A 327 9.09 24.22 26.37
CA LYS A 327 9.04 25.68 26.23
C LYS A 327 9.57 26.17 24.89
N GLN A 328 10.68 25.59 24.39
CA GLN A 328 11.24 25.95 23.09
C GLN A 328 10.31 25.53 21.97
N TYR A 329 9.68 24.35 22.08
CA TYR A 329 8.74 23.87 21.08
C TYR A 329 7.47 24.75 21.04
N GLN A 330 6.91 25.11 22.18
CA GLN A 330 5.76 26.01 22.31
C GLN A 330 6.04 27.40 21.73
N ALA A 331 7.24 27.94 21.94
CA ALA A 331 7.65 29.26 21.42
C ALA A 331 7.68 29.28 19.86
N ARG A 332 7.93 28.17 19.20
CA ARG A 332 7.88 28.08 17.72
C ARG A 332 6.48 28.40 17.16
N TYR A 333 5.42 28.00 17.86
CA TYR A 333 4.05 28.32 17.44
C TYR A 333 3.69 29.79 17.71
N GLN A 334 4.26 30.44 18.73
CA GLN A 334 4.05 31.86 18.99
C GLN A 334 4.63 32.73 17.87
N THR A 335 5.79 32.36 17.33
CA THR A 335 6.45 33.08 16.23
C THR A 335 5.67 32.97 14.93
N ILE A 336 5.08 31.79 14.64
CA ILE A 336 4.29 31.54 13.40
C ILE A 336 2.97 32.32 13.45
N SER A 337 2.27 32.35 14.61
CA SER A 337 1.02 33.09 14.77
C SER A 337 1.23 34.63 14.70
N ALA A 338 2.35 35.12 15.18
CA ALA A 338 2.69 36.54 15.08
C ALA A 338 2.97 36.99 13.65
N HIS A 339 3.54 36.15 12.82
CA HIS A 339 3.78 36.45 11.39
C HIS A 339 2.49 36.39 10.53
N GLN A 340 1.51 35.55 10.91
CA GLN A 340 0.22 35.49 10.24
C GLN A 340 -0.76 36.61 10.57
N LEU A 341 -0.54 37.31 11.69
CA LEU A 341 -1.33 38.49 12.12
C LEU A 341 -0.72 39.81 11.65
N ALA A 342 0.51 39.81 11.12
CA ALA A 342 1.24 40.98 10.67
C ALA A 342 1.34 41.14 9.14
N GLY A 343 0.76 40.25 8.38
CA GLY A 343 0.63 40.25 6.91
C GLY A 343 -0.82 40.20 6.47
#